data_e9117e540f92c4a322dd5f13716b2982
#
_entry.id   e9117e540f92c4a322dd5f13716b2982
#
_cell.length_a   1.000
_cell.length_b   1.000
_cell.length_c   1.000
_cell.angle_alpha   90.00
_cell.angle_beta   90.00
_cell.angle_gamma   90.00
#
_symmetry.space_group_name_H-M   'P 1'
#
loop_
_entity.id
_entity.type
_entity.pdbx_description
1 polymer ?
#
loop_
_entity_poly.entity_id
_entity_poly.type
_entity_poly.pdbx_seq_one_letter_code
_entity_poly.pdbx_strand_id
1 'polypeptide(L)'
;MKNKVKNLLLELDFSEKEVEIFIVLLENGSVKASDISKITDLNRTTVYDLLEVLMKRGLISKYKKQSATYFNVHDPKLLISYLEREKNEKATQIEKQKKKVEAMMPEIVGLMNFSKKERPQVRFFEGEKGMREAYEDTLNSKGEILAYANVETMHEGLPNFFPEYYKRRASKKIYIKAILPQNELSKQRATEDQQEMRETRFLPEEKMTFSPEINLYNNKMLVASWKERMAIIIESKELVDLMKLTHGLLWRSLGN
;
A
#
# COMPACT_ATOMS: atom_id res chain seq x y z
N MET A 1 18.82 -20.63 23.07
CA MET A 1 18.93 -19.16 22.93
C MET A 1 19.71 -18.77 21.68
N LYS A 2 20.90 -19.29 21.45
CA LYS A 2 21.77 -19.04 20.28
C LYS A 2 21.05 -19.21 18.93
N ASN A 3 20.32 -20.33 18.72
CA ASN A 3 19.58 -20.59 17.47
C ASN A 3 18.47 -19.55 17.19
N LYS A 4 17.82 -19.00 18.22
CA LYS A 4 16.81 -17.95 18.04
C LYS A 4 17.45 -16.65 17.53
N VAL A 5 18.62 -16.29 18.08
CA VAL A 5 19.38 -15.11 17.65
C VAL A 5 19.90 -15.31 16.22
N LYS A 6 20.41 -16.53 15.91
CA LYS A 6 20.85 -16.87 14.55
C LYS A 6 19.73 -16.69 13.53
N ASN A 7 18.56 -17.26 13.79
CA ASN A 7 17.40 -17.15 12.88
C ASN A 7 16.96 -15.71 12.70
N LEU A 8 16.88 -14.93 13.79
CA LEU A 8 16.55 -13.51 13.71
C LEU A 8 17.52 -12.73 12.82
N LEU A 9 18.82 -12.95 12.95
CA LEU A 9 19.82 -12.26 12.13
C LEU A 9 19.72 -12.65 10.65
N LEU A 10 19.42 -13.94 10.36
CA LEU A 10 19.16 -14.39 8.99
C LEU A 10 17.91 -13.74 8.40
N GLU A 11 16.83 -13.58 9.18
CA GLU A 11 15.63 -12.83 8.76
C GLU A 11 15.91 -11.34 8.49
N LEU A 12 16.98 -10.80 9.07
CA LEU A 12 17.44 -9.42 8.85
C LEU A 12 18.47 -9.30 7.70
N ASP A 13 18.49 -10.24 6.77
CA ASP A 13 19.37 -10.27 5.60
C ASP A 13 20.88 -10.32 5.92
N PHE A 14 21.26 -10.89 7.08
CA PHE A 14 22.67 -11.21 7.34
C PHE A 14 23.02 -12.55 6.69
N SER A 15 24.17 -12.64 6.07
CA SER A 15 24.69 -13.93 5.57
C SER A 15 25.04 -14.85 6.72
N GLU A 16 25.03 -16.16 6.49
CA GLU A 16 25.39 -17.16 7.51
C GLU A 16 26.75 -16.89 8.16
N LYS A 17 27.74 -16.47 7.36
CA LYS A 17 29.08 -16.14 7.84
C LYS A 17 29.12 -14.87 8.68
N GLU A 18 28.34 -13.84 8.33
CA GLU A 18 28.20 -12.62 9.17
C GLU A 18 27.57 -12.94 10.52
N VAL A 19 26.52 -13.78 10.50
CA VAL A 19 25.84 -14.26 11.72
C VAL A 19 26.80 -15.02 12.60
N GLU A 20 27.61 -15.89 12.04
CA GLU A 20 28.59 -16.69 12.78
C GLU A 20 29.62 -15.80 13.48
N ILE A 21 30.22 -14.85 12.78
CA ILE A 21 31.18 -13.88 13.36
C ILE A 21 30.50 -13.03 14.44
N PHE A 22 29.28 -12.53 14.16
CA PHE A 22 28.56 -11.68 15.11
C PHE A 22 28.22 -12.42 16.41
N ILE A 23 27.83 -13.70 16.31
CA ILE A 23 27.59 -14.56 17.49
C ILE A 23 28.88 -14.79 18.26
N VAL A 24 30.00 -15.06 17.59
CA VAL A 24 31.31 -15.23 18.26
C VAL A 24 31.67 -13.98 19.07
N LEU A 25 31.43 -12.79 18.52
CA LEU A 25 31.67 -11.53 19.20
C LEU A 25 30.71 -11.29 20.38
N LEU A 26 29.44 -11.70 20.26
CA LEU A 26 28.49 -11.64 21.38
C LEU A 26 28.84 -12.56 22.52
N GLU A 27 29.32 -13.77 22.22
CA GLU A 27 29.65 -14.80 23.23
C GLU A 27 30.99 -14.52 23.93
N ASN A 28 31.98 -14.01 23.20
CA ASN A 28 33.34 -13.86 23.70
C ASN A 28 33.74 -12.39 24.01
N GLY A 29 32.85 -11.44 23.74
CA GLY A 29 33.13 -10.01 23.92
C GLY A 29 34.17 -9.50 22.93
N SER A 30 35.36 -9.12 23.41
CA SER A 30 36.40 -8.56 22.57
C SER A 30 37.35 -9.64 22.05
N VAL A 31 37.37 -9.86 20.73
CA VAL A 31 38.11 -10.94 20.09
C VAL A 31 39.02 -10.41 18.98
N LYS A 32 40.18 -11.03 18.76
CA LYS A 32 41.05 -10.77 17.61
C LYS A 32 40.54 -11.49 16.35
N ALA A 33 40.77 -10.93 15.16
CA ALA A 33 40.43 -11.58 13.91
C ALA A 33 41.05 -12.99 13.75
N SER A 34 42.25 -13.18 14.28
CA SER A 34 42.93 -14.49 14.28
C SER A 34 42.17 -15.55 15.10
N ASP A 35 41.55 -15.13 16.20
CA ASP A 35 40.84 -16.05 17.08
C ASP A 35 39.42 -16.33 16.53
N ILE A 36 38.79 -15.32 15.94
CA ILE A 36 37.53 -15.49 15.18
C ILE A 36 37.75 -16.51 14.06
N SER A 37 38.82 -16.38 13.27
CA SER A 37 39.20 -17.31 12.19
C SER A 37 39.32 -18.76 12.67
N LYS A 38 39.90 -18.99 13.86
CA LYS A 38 40.03 -20.32 14.47
C LYS A 38 38.68 -20.88 14.94
N ILE A 39 37.82 -20.02 15.51
CA ILE A 39 36.53 -20.45 16.07
C ILE A 39 35.53 -20.76 14.96
N THR A 40 35.56 -19.99 13.86
CA THR A 40 34.60 -20.11 12.74
C THR A 40 35.11 -20.95 11.59
N ASP A 41 36.36 -21.42 11.63
CA ASP A 41 37.03 -22.11 10.52
C ASP A 41 37.06 -21.34 9.20
N LEU A 42 36.86 -20.02 9.28
CA LEU A 42 36.98 -19.10 8.13
C LEU A 42 38.42 -18.62 7.96
N ASN A 43 38.82 -18.44 6.70
CA ASN A 43 40.16 -17.88 6.45
C ASN A 43 40.22 -16.39 6.93
N ARG A 44 41.42 -15.93 7.30
CA ARG A 44 41.62 -14.59 7.88
C ARG A 44 41.13 -13.46 7.00
N THR A 45 41.31 -13.57 5.67
CA THR A 45 40.88 -12.55 4.72
C THR A 45 39.38 -12.39 4.77
N THR A 46 38.65 -13.49 4.67
CA THR A 46 37.19 -13.49 4.79
C THR A 46 36.71 -12.91 6.13
N VAL A 47 37.39 -13.24 7.24
CA VAL A 47 37.04 -12.66 8.55
C VAL A 47 37.21 -11.16 8.56
N TYR A 48 38.31 -10.63 8.00
CA TYR A 48 38.51 -9.16 7.92
C TYR A 48 37.46 -8.49 7.04
N ASP A 49 37.13 -9.05 5.88
CA ASP A 49 36.10 -8.53 4.98
C ASP A 49 34.74 -8.46 5.67
N LEU A 50 34.35 -9.52 6.37
CA LEU A 50 33.08 -9.57 7.09
C LEU A 50 33.06 -8.64 8.33
N LEU A 51 34.19 -8.51 9.04
CA LEU A 51 34.32 -7.54 10.11
C LEU A 51 34.19 -6.09 9.58
N GLU A 52 34.74 -5.80 8.39
CA GLU A 52 34.53 -4.49 7.75
C GLU A 52 33.06 -4.25 7.40
N VAL A 53 32.36 -5.24 6.88
CA VAL A 53 30.91 -5.14 6.59
C VAL A 53 30.14 -4.85 7.87
N LEU A 54 30.38 -5.60 8.94
CA LEU A 54 29.71 -5.40 10.23
C LEU A 54 30.04 -4.03 10.86
N MET A 55 31.28 -3.53 10.68
CA MET A 55 31.66 -2.17 11.09
C MET A 55 30.93 -1.10 10.26
N LYS A 56 30.85 -1.27 8.93
CA LYS A 56 30.10 -0.34 8.05
C LYS A 56 28.61 -0.31 8.42
N ARG A 57 28.05 -1.44 8.82
CA ARG A 57 26.70 -1.50 9.38
C ARG A 57 26.60 -0.87 10.78
N GLY A 58 27.74 -0.51 11.41
CA GLY A 58 27.79 0.09 12.76
C GLY A 58 27.41 -0.87 13.87
N LEU A 59 27.55 -2.15 13.67
CA LEU A 59 27.16 -3.20 14.62
C LEU A 59 28.30 -3.63 15.54
N ILE A 60 29.54 -3.43 15.09
CA ILE A 60 30.75 -3.74 15.83
C ILE A 60 31.73 -2.58 15.79
N SER A 61 32.62 -2.55 16.74
CA SER A 61 33.74 -1.61 16.82
C SER A 61 35.07 -2.32 16.90
N LYS A 62 36.14 -1.59 16.60
CA LYS A 62 37.52 -2.07 16.78
C LYS A 62 38.32 -1.12 17.66
N TYR A 63 39.23 -1.68 18.44
CA TYR A 63 40.19 -0.92 19.19
C TYR A 63 41.55 -1.64 19.25
N LYS A 64 42.62 -0.91 19.50
CA LYS A 64 43.98 -1.46 19.66
C LYS A 64 44.32 -1.63 21.14
N LYS A 65 44.88 -2.76 21.51
CA LYS A 65 45.45 -3.01 22.83
C LYS A 65 46.72 -3.85 22.66
N GLN A 66 47.86 -3.36 23.21
CA GLN A 66 49.17 -4.05 23.15
C GLN A 66 49.52 -4.55 21.75
N SER A 67 49.54 -3.65 20.77
CA SER A 67 49.84 -3.95 19.35
C SER A 67 48.88 -4.89 18.62
N ALA A 68 47.81 -5.33 19.26
CA ALA A 68 46.77 -6.19 18.63
C ALA A 68 45.46 -5.42 18.47
N THR A 69 44.73 -5.72 17.36
CA THR A 69 43.40 -5.18 17.10
C THR A 69 42.33 -6.15 17.58
N TYR A 70 41.43 -5.65 18.40
CA TYR A 70 40.28 -6.36 18.93
C TYR A 70 39.00 -5.82 18.32
N PHE A 71 38.02 -6.69 18.12
CA PHE A 71 36.68 -6.38 17.63
C PHE A 71 35.65 -6.77 18.69
N ASN A 72 34.60 -5.98 18.86
CA ASN A 72 33.56 -6.26 19.84
C ASN A 72 32.20 -5.71 19.41
N VAL A 73 31.14 -6.31 19.93
CA VAL A 73 29.79 -5.72 19.94
C VAL A 73 29.69 -4.87 21.21
N HIS A 74 29.64 -3.56 21.07
CA HIS A 74 29.60 -2.65 22.23
C HIS A 74 28.23 -2.66 22.91
N ASP A 75 27.15 -2.59 22.12
CA ASP A 75 25.76 -2.62 22.61
C ASP A 75 24.87 -3.38 21.61
N PRO A 76 24.20 -4.45 22.03
CA PRO A 76 23.24 -5.16 21.16
C PRO A 76 22.08 -4.28 20.62
N LYS A 77 21.76 -3.16 21.28
CA LYS A 77 20.77 -2.19 20.80
C LYS A 77 21.15 -1.53 19.49
N LEU A 78 22.41 -1.62 19.07
CA LEU A 78 22.88 -1.16 17.76
C LEU A 78 22.16 -1.85 16.60
N LEU A 79 21.60 -3.07 16.80
CA LEU A 79 20.74 -3.71 15.81
C LEU A 79 19.47 -2.90 15.53
N ILE A 80 18.87 -2.29 16.55
CA ILE A 80 17.68 -1.44 16.39
C ILE A 80 18.04 -0.18 15.61
N SER A 81 19.13 0.47 16.00
CA SER A 81 19.63 1.68 15.31
C SER A 81 20.04 1.39 13.86
N TYR A 82 20.57 0.20 13.59
CA TYR A 82 20.86 -0.27 12.24
C TYR A 82 19.56 -0.36 11.41
N LEU A 83 18.51 -1.01 11.94
CA LEU A 83 17.24 -1.13 11.24
C LEU A 83 16.56 0.23 10.99
N GLU A 84 16.66 1.16 11.92
CA GLU A 84 16.15 2.52 11.73
C GLU A 84 16.87 3.25 10.59
N ARG A 85 18.20 3.11 10.47
CA ARG A 85 18.95 3.67 9.35
C ARG A 85 18.58 3.03 8.03
N GLU A 86 18.54 1.71 7.96
CA GLU A 86 18.11 0.96 6.77
C GLU A 86 16.72 1.41 6.29
N LYS A 87 15.77 1.54 7.21
CA LYS A 87 14.43 2.06 6.90
C LYS A 87 14.49 3.45 6.26
N ASN A 88 15.26 4.35 6.83
CA ASN A 88 15.36 5.73 6.34
C ASN A 88 16.10 5.81 5.00
N GLU A 89 17.14 5.00 4.81
CA GLU A 89 17.88 4.92 3.54
C GLU A 89 17.00 4.34 2.44
N LYS A 90 16.29 3.23 2.70
CA LYS A 90 15.33 2.63 1.76
C LYS A 90 14.19 3.58 1.42
N ALA A 91 13.63 4.28 2.41
CA ALA A 91 12.58 5.29 2.19
C ALA A 91 13.09 6.44 1.28
N THR A 92 14.29 6.94 1.53
CA THR A 92 14.92 7.98 0.71
C THR A 92 15.18 7.50 -0.72
N GLN A 93 15.63 6.26 -0.87
CA GLN A 93 15.88 5.66 -2.18
C GLN A 93 14.58 5.49 -2.97
N ILE A 94 13.52 4.99 -2.34
CA ILE A 94 12.20 4.84 -2.96
C ILE A 94 11.65 6.21 -3.40
N GLU A 95 11.76 7.23 -2.56
CA GLU A 95 11.30 8.58 -2.92
C GLU A 95 12.08 9.17 -4.11
N LYS A 96 13.38 8.94 -4.18
CA LYS A 96 14.20 9.31 -5.36
C LYS A 96 13.76 8.57 -6.62
N GLN A 97 13.47 7.26 -6.50
CA GLN A 97 12.99 6.46 -7.64
C GLN A 97 11.62 6.94 -8.11
N LYS A 98 10.70 7.24 -7.16
CA LYS A 98 9.38 7.79 -7.46
C LYS A 98 9.47 9.10 -8.24
N LYS A 99 10.30 10.04 -7.79
CA LYS A 99 10.52 11.30 -8.51
C LYS A 99 11.06 11.09 -9.94
N LYS A 100 11.95 10.11 -10.13
CA LYS A 100 12.42 9.76 -11.48
C LYS A 100 11.29 9.24 -12.37
N VAL A 101 10.44 8.37 -11.84
CA VAL A 101 9.27 7.86 -12.57
C VAL A 101 8.31 9.00 -12.87
N GLU A 102 8.02 9.88 -11.93
CA GLU A 102 7.16 11.06 -12.14
C GLU A 102 7.71 11.98 -13.23
N ALA A 103 9.01 12.23 -13.24
CA ALA A 103 9.66 13.04 -14.27
C ALA A 103 9.60 12.41 -15.66
N MET A 104 9.66 11.09 -15.76
CA MET A 104 9.60 10.35 -17.03
C MET A 104 8.17 9.99 -17.45
N MET A 105 7.17 10.29 -16.64
CA MET A 105 5.77 9.93 -16.92
C MET A 105 5.27 10.44 -18.28
N PRO A 106 5.59 11.69 -18.73
CA PRO A 106 5.18 12.15 -20.05
C PRO A 106 5.73 11.28 -21.20
N GLU A 107 6.98 10.81 -21.08
CA GLU A 107 7.62 9.95 -22.07
C GLU A 107 7.01 8.54 -22.06
N ILE A 108 6.79 7.99 -20.87
CA ILE A 108 6.11 6.69 -20.69
C ILE A 108 4.70 6.73 -21.30
N VAL A 109 3.96 7.79 -21.04
CA VAL A 109 2.62 8.01 -21.63
C VAL A 109 2.72 8.19 -23.15
N GLY A 110 3.77 8.84 -23.66
CA GLY A 110 4.02 8.99 -25.08
C GLY A 110 4.30 7.68 -25.82
N LEU A 111 4.92 6.71 -25.12
CA LEU A 111 5.16 5.36 -25.66
C LEU A 111 3.89 4.51 -25.71
N MET A 112 2.90 4.80 -24.88
CA MET A 112 1.59 4.19 -24.98
C MET A 112 0.95 4.76 -26.25
N ASN A 113 0.93 4.00 -27.34
CA ASN A 113 0.27 4.36 -28.59
C ASN A 113 -1.24 4.51 -28.39
N PHE A 114 -1.65 5.54 -27.64
CA PHE A 114 -3.02 6.00 -27.62
C PHE A 114 -3.31 6.56 -29.01
N SER A 115 -3.86 5.74 -29.88
CA SER A 115 -4.64 6.29 -30.96
C SER A 115 -5.69 7.19 -30.30
N LYS A 116 -5.52 8.50 -30.43
CA LYS A 116 -6.44 9.56 -29.98
C LYS A 116 -7.78 9.50 -30.70
N LYS A 117 -8.40 8.35 -30.77
CA LYS A 117 -9.81 8.22 -31.17
C LYS A 117 -10.59 7.95 -29.90
N GLU A 118 -11.61 8.72 -29.67
CA GLU A 118 -12.66 8.60 -28.66
C GLU A 118 -13.35 7.23 -28.73
N ARG A 119 -12.58 6.16 -28.60
CA ARG A 119 -13.16 4.81 -28.53
C ARG A 119 -13.49 4.53 -27.07
N PRO A 120 -14.68 4.03 -26.78
CA PRO A 120 -15.00 3.52 -25.46
C PRO A 120 -13.92 2.54 -25.00
N GLN A 121 -13.40 2.75 -23.79
CA GLN A 121 -12.40 1.87 -23.20
C GLN A 121 -13.05 1.08 -22.08
N VAL A 122 -12.72 -0.19 -22.00
CA VAL A 122 -13.15 -1.06 -20.90
C VAL A 122 -11.91 -1.60 -20.23
N ARG A 123 -11.78 -1.33 -18.93
CA ARG A 123 -10.72 -1.87 -18.08
C ARG A 123 -11.32 -2.83 -17.07
N PHE A 124 -10.74 -4.00 -16.96
CA PHE A 124 -11.17 -5.05 -16.05
C PHE A 124 -10.18 -5.17 -14.89
N PHE A 125 -10.68 -5.35 -13.68
CA PHE A 125 -9.92 -5.46 -12.44
C PHE A 125 -10.43 -6.65 -11.66
N GLU A 126 -9.52 -7.52 -11.19
CA GLU A 126 -9.87 -8.75 -10.52
C GLU A 126 -9.22 -8.83 -9.14
N GLY A 127 -9.95 -9.42 -8.21
CA GLY A 127 -9.50 -9.63 -6.84
C GLY A 127 -9.42 -8.34 -6.02
N GLU A 128 -9.06 -8.47 -4.75
CA GLU A 128 -9.03 -7.35 -3.81
C GLU A 128 -8.11 -6.21 -4.26
N LYS A 129 -6.90 -6.55 -4.74
CA LYS A 129 -5.93 -5.55 -5.22
C LYS A 129 -6.46 -4.78 -6.43
N GLY A 130 -7.04 -5.50 -7.41
CA GLY A 130 -7.62 -4.88 -8.59
C GLY A 130 -8.82 -4.00 -8.25
N MET A 131 -9.69 -4.42 -7.35
CA MET A 131 -10.83 -3.61 -6.90
C MET A 131 -10.38 -2.34 -6.20
N ARG A 132 -9.35 -2.40 -5.34
CA ARG A 132 -8.75 -1.22 -4.71
C ARG A 132 -8.23 -0.24 -5.76
N GLU A 133 -7.53 -0.72 -6.77
CA GLU A 133 -7.01 0.09 -7.88
C GLU A 133 -8.14 0.77 -8.67
N ALA A 134 -9.24 0.06 -8.94
CA ALA A 134 -10.41 0.63 -9.59
C ALA A 134 -11.03 1.78 -8.77
N TYR A 135 -11.06 1.66 -7.45
CA TYR A 135 -11.54 2.74 -6.56
C TYR A 135 -10.59 3.95 -6.54
N GLU A 136 -9.28 3.73 -6.64
CA GLU A 136 -8.32 4.84 -6.73
C GLU A 136 -8.59 5.72 -7.97
N ASP A 137 -9.08 5.17 -9.08
CA ASP A 137 -9.46 5.93 -10.26
C ASP A 137 -10.59 6.95 -9.96
N THR A 138 -11.53 6.64 -9.07
CA THR A 138 -12.63 7.53 -8.68
C THR A 138 -12.14 8.81 -7.98
N LEU A 139 -10.97 8.74 -7.30
CA LEU A 139 -10.33 9.89 -6.65
C LEU A 139 -9.74 10.90 -7.64
N ASN A 140 -9.81 10.62 -8.94
CA ASN A 140 -9.49 11.54 -10.03
C ASN A 140 -10.74 12.21 -10.61
N SER A 141 -11.90 12.11 -9.93
CA SER A 141 -13.10 12.83 -10.34
C SER A 141 -12.89 14.35 -10.32
N LYS A 142 -13.31 15.01 -11.40
CA LYS A 142 -13.28 16.48 -11.52
C LYS A 142 -14.57 17.15 -11.03
N GLY A 143 -15.54 16.35 -10.61
CA GLY A 143 -16.84 16.81 -10.14
C GLY A 143 -17.45 15.82 -9.15
N GLU A 144 -18.78 15.86 -9.03
CA GLU A 144 -19.49 14.90 -8.17
C GLU A 144 -19.46 13.48 -8.74
N ILE A 145 -19.55 12.50 -7.82
CA ILE A 145 -19.78 11.10 -8.13
C ILE A 145 -21.27 10.81 -7.88
N LEU A 146 -21.93 10.16 -8.84
CA LEU A 146 -23.28 9.62 -8.64
C LEU A 146 -23.17 8.11 -8.43
N ALA A 147 -23.68 7.62 -7.30
CA ALA A 147 -23.48 6.26 -6.89
C ALA A 147 -24.78 5.50 -6.63
N TYR A 148 -24.80 4.23 -7.02
CA TYR A 148 -25.65 3.19 -6.48
C TYR A 148 -24.75 2.27 -5.67
N ALA A 149 -24.97 2.13 -4.37
CA ALA A 149 -24.07 1.38 -3.53
C ALA A 149 -24.81 0.59 -2.45
N ASN A 150 -24.23 -0.53 -2.03
CA ASN A 150 -24.68 -1.28 -0.88
C ASN A 150 -23.52 -1.36 0.12
N VAL A 151 -23.67 -0.63 1.22
CA VAL A 151 -22.60 -0.45 2.23
C VAL A 151 -22.15 -1.78 2.82
N GLU A 152 -23.07 -2.73 3.03
CA GLU A 152 -22.79 -4.03 3.60
C GLU A 152 -21.85 -4.83 2.70
N THR A 153 -22.25 -5.01 1.43
CA THR A 153 -21.48 -5.80 0.46
C THR A 153 -20.14 -5.14 0.12
N MET A 154 -20.07 -3.81 0.12
CA MET A 154 -18.83 -3.06 -0.05
C MET A 154 -17.82 -3.36 1.06
N HIS A 155 -18.25 -3.23 2.33
CA HIS A 155 -17.37 -3.44 3.48
C HIS A 155 -16.98 -4.90 3.65
N GLU A 156 -17.83 -5.86 3.30
CA GLU A 156 -17.50 -7.28 3.24
C GLU A 156 -16.47 -7.58 2.13
N GLY A 157 -16.64 -6.94 0.96
CA GLY A 157 -15.77 -7.15 -0.20
C GLY A 157 -14.35 -6.60 -0.04
N LEU A 158 -14.21 -5.43 0.60
CA LEU A 158 -12.92 -4.78 0.88
C LEU A 158 -12.83 -4.35 2.36
N PRO A 159 -12.57 -5.28 3.29
CA PRO A 159 -12.44 -4.96 4.69
C PRO A 159 -11.38 -3.89 4.95
N ASN A 160 -11.69 -2.93 5.84
CA ASN A 160 -10.81 -1.84 6.27
C ASN A 160 -10.36 -0.84 5.18
N PHE A 161 -10.85 -0.96 3.94
CA PHE A 161 -10.49 -0.03 2.86
C PHE A 161 -11.30 1.26 2.90
N PHE A 162 -12.61 1.17 3.06
CA PHE A 162 -13.51 2.29 2.85
C PHE A 162 -13.36 3.45 3.84
N PRO A 163 -13.11 3.26 5.13
CA PRO A 163 -12.96 4.38 6.06
C PRO A 163 -11.85 5.35 5.65
N GLU A 164 -10.74 4.83 5.15
CA GLU A 164 -9.63 5.68 4.66
C GLU A 164 -9.94 6.26 3.29
N TYR A 165 -10.57 5.52 2.40
CA TYR A 165 -11.02 6.00 1.10
C TYR A 165 -11.99 7.17 1.24
N TYR A 166 -12.96 7.11 2.16
CA TYR A 166 -13.91 8.21 2.38
C TYR A 166 -13.23 9.49 2.81
N LYS A 167 -12.29 9.42 3.74
CA LYS A 167 -11.47 10.57 4.17
C LYS A 167 -10.68 11.18 3.02
N ARG A 168 -10.02 10.34 2.22
CA ARG A 168 -9.25 10.80 1.06
C ARG A 168 -10.14 11.43 -0.01
N ARG A 169 -11.31 10.90 -0.26
CA ARG A 169 -12.29 11.47 -1.18
C ARG A 169 -12.76 12.84 -0.68
N ALA A 170 -13.17 12.94 0.59
CA ALA A 170 -13.61 14.18 1.19
C ALA A 170 -12.50 15.25 1.21
N SER A 171 -11.25 14.88 1.54
CA SER A 171 -10.10 15.80 1.51
C SER A 171 -9.82 16.37 0.13
N LYS A 172 -10.13 15.62 -0.94
CA LYS A 172 -10.06 16.08 -2.33
C LYS A 172 -11.30 16.89 -2.76
N LYS A 173 -12.25 17.14 -1.86
CA LYS A 173 -13.50 17.86 -2.11
C LYS A 173 -14.37 17.21 -3.21
N ILE A 174 -14.31 15.91 -3.35
CA ILE A 174 -15.14 15.15 -4.29
C ILE A 174 -16.45 14.81 -3.60
N TYR A 175 -17.53 15.47 -4.02
CA TYR A 175 -18.87 15.24 -3.52
C TYR A 175 -19.47 13.95 -4.10
N ILE A 176 -20.35 13.27 -3.34
CA ILE A 176 -21.03 12.06 -3.82
C ILE A 176 -22.52 12.10 -3.48
N LYS A 177 -23.35 11.76 -4.47
CA LYS A 177 -24.79 11.50 -4.31
C LYS A 177 -25.00 10.01 -4.38
N ALA A 178 -25.32 9.37 -3.24
CA ALA A 178 -25.42 7.93 -3.12
C ALA A 178 -26.88 7.49 -2.93
N ILE A 179 -27.32 6.54 -3.74
CA ILE A 179 -28.58 5.83 -3.56
C ILE A 179 -28.25 4.50 -2.90
N LEU A 180 -28.73 4.29 -1.67
CA LEU A 180 -28.46 3.12 -0.84
C LEU A 180 -29.73 2.34 -0.54
N PRO A 181 -29.69 1.00 -0.39
CA PRO A 181 -30.80 0.27 0.22
C PRO A 181 -31.08 0.78 1.62
N GLN A 182 -32.35 0.88 2.00
CA GLN A 182 -32.78 1.36 3.31
C GLN A 182 -32.64 0.27 4.37
N ASN A 183 -31.44 0.08 4.91
CA ASN A 183 -31.15 -0.82 6.03
C ASN A 183 -30.46 -0.06 7.17
N GLU A 184 -30.27 -0.68 8.30
CA GLU A 184 -29.69 -0.02 9.50
C GLU A 184 -28.25 0.45 9.23
N LEU A 185 -27.44 -0.33 8.52
CA LEU A 185 -26.05 0.04 8.22
C LEU A 185 -26.00 1.26 7.30
N SER A 186 -26.89 1.32 6.29
CA SER A 186 -27.00 2.49 5.40
C SER A 186 -27.46 3.75 6.15
N LYS A 187 -28.41 3.62 7.08
CA LYS A 187 -28.86 4.74 7.93
C LYS A 187 -27.74 5.23 8.83
N GLN A 188 -27.05 4.31 9.51
CA GLN A 188 -25.87 4.65 10.31
C GLN A 188 -24.83 5.36 9.46
N ARG A 189 -24.59 4.87 8.26
CA ARG A 189 -23.62 5.45 7.35
C ARG A 189 -24.00 6.86 6.89
N ALA A 190 -25.30 7.16 6.76
CA ALA A 190 -25.79 8.47 6.37
C ALA A 190 -25.58 9.55 7.45
N THR A 191 -25.35 9.18 8.71
CA THR A 191 -25.03 10.15 9.77
C THR A 191 -23.71 10.88 9.52
N GLU A 192 -22.82 10.31 8.70
CA GLU A 192 -21.52 10.86 8.34
C GLU A 192 -21.55 11.69 7.05
N ASP A 193 -22.73 11.87 6.43
CA ASP A 193 -22.87 12.51 5.10
C ASP A 193 -22.20 13.89 5.02
N GLN A 194 -22.44 14.73 6.02
CA GLN A 194 -21.90 16.08 6.05
C GLN A 194 -20.36 16.10 6.13
N GLN A 195 -19.80 15.25 7.00
CA GLN A 195 -18.36 15.17 7.22
C GLN A 195 -17.64 14.59 5.99
N GLU A 196 -18.31 13.70 5.26
CA GLU A 196 -17.75 13.00 4.11
C GLU A 196 -18.13 13.61 2.77
N MET A 197 -18.71 14.82 2.74
CA MET A 197 -19.14 15.47 1.49
C MET A 197 -20.04 14.52 0.67
N ARG A 198 -21.07 13.99 1.31
CA ARG A 198 -22.02 13.06 0.71
C ARG A 198 -23.46 13.53 0.94
N GLU A 199 -24.35 13.13 0.05
CA GLU A 199 -25.79 13.17 0.22
C GLU A 199 -26.33 11.77 -0.06
N THR A 200 -27.12 11.24 0.86
CA THR A 200 -27.69 9.90 0.75
C THR A 200 -29.19 9.96 0.54
N ARG A 201 -29.72 9.16 -0.40
CA ARG A 201 -31.14 8.85 -0.52
C ARG A 201 -31.34 7.34 -0.45
N PHE A 202 -32.44 6.93 0.18
CA PHE A 202 -32.69 5.53 0.43
C PHE A 202 -33.68 4.96 -0.56
N LEU A 203 -33.30 3.82 -1.15
CA LEU A 203 -34.22 2.97 -1.87
C LEU A 203 -34.98 2.09 -0.85
N PRO A 204 -36.32 2.13 -0.79
CA PRO A 204 -37.09 1.30 0.14
C PRO A 204 -36.75 -0.18 -0.01
N GLU A 205 -36.48 -0.86 1.11
CA GLU A 205 -36.01 -2.26 1.16
C GLU A 205 -36.99 -3.23 0.50
N GLU A 206 -38.28 -2.94 0.64
CA GLU A 206 -39.36 -3.73 0.02
C GLU A 206 -39.31 -3.76 -1.51
N LYS A 207 -38.56 -2.84 -2.15
CA LYS A 207 -38.56 -2.67 -3.59
C LYS A 207 -37.35 -3.27 -4.28
N MET A 208 -36.18 -3.27 -3.69
CA MET A 208 -34.96 -3.82 -4.31
C MET A 208 -33.79 -3.92 -3.33
N THR A 209 -33.20 -5.09 -3.21
CA THR A 209 -31.83 -5.26 -2.72
C THR A 209 -30.92 -5.50 -3.90
N PHE A 210 -29.81 -4.77 -3.97
CA PHE A 210 -28.76 -5.01 -4.96
C PHE A 210 -27.39 -5.12 -4.27
N SER A 211 -26.53 -5.95 -4.82
CA SER A 211 -25.17 -6.16 -4.31
C SER A 211 -24.14 -5.33 -5.08
N PRO A 212 -24.21 -5.24 -6.43
CA PRO A 212 -23.22 -4.47 -7.18
C PRO A 212 -23.27 -2.99 -6.86
N GLU A 213 -22.11 -2.34 -7.03
CA GLU A 213 -22.00 -0.89 -6.95
C GLU A 213 -21.74 -0.28 -8.32
N ILE A 214 -22.32 0.89 -8.57
CA ILE A 214 -22.03 1.69 -9.75
C ILE A 214 -21.64 3.10 -9.31
N ASN A 215 -20.47 3.57 -9.77
CA ASN A 215 -20.03 4.95 -9.59
C ASN A 215 -19.87 5.63 -10.96
N LEU A 216 -20.57 6.76 -11.13
CA LEU A 216 -20.52 7.58 -12.33
C LEU A 216 -19.74 8.86 -12.05
N TYR A 217 -18.63 9.06 -12.75
CA TYR A 217 -17.75 10.23 -12.58
C TYR A 217 -17.07 10.57 -13.92
N ASN A 218 -16.85 11.83 -14.19
CA ASN A 218 -16.30 12.28 -15.47
C ASN A 218 -17.11 11.66 -16.65
N ASN A 219 -16.42 10.93 -17.54
CA ASN A 219 -17.02 10.11 -18.60
C ASN A 219 -16.81 8.63 -18.31
N LYS A 220 -16.74 8.23 -17.04
CA LYS A 220 -16.45 6.88 -16.59
C LYS A 220 -17.59 6.32 -15.74
N MET A 221 -17.82 5.04 -15.90
CA MET A 221 -18.71 4.23 -15.08
C MET A 221 -17.87 3.09 -14.48
N LEU A 222 -17.67 3.12 -13.17
CA LEU A 222 -17.15 1.98 -12.42
C LEU A 222 -18.32 1.10 -12.03
N VAL A 223 -18.24 -0.18 -12.33
CA VAL A 223 -19.16 -1.22 -11.85
C VAL A 223 -18.34 -2.19 -11.00
N ALA A 224 -18.70 -2.38 -9.73
CA ALA A 224 -18.07 -3.33 -8.83
C ALA A 224 -19.05 -4.46 -8.49
N SER A 225 -18.68 -5.70 -8.78
CA SER A 225 -19.36 -6.91 -8.34
C SER A 225 -18.63 -7.49 -7.13
N TRP A 226 -19.21 -7.31 -5.95
CA TRP A 226 -18.62 -7.72 -4.69
C TRP A 226 -18.54 -9.22 -4.53
N LYS A 227 -19.59 -9.92 -4.98
CA LYS A 227 -19.68 -11.40 -4.93
C LYS A 227 -18.63 -12.06 -5.82
N GLU A 228 -18.40 -11.48 -6.98
CA GLU A 228 -17.45 -12.01 -7.98
C GLU A 228 -16.03 -11.46 -7.78
N ARG A 229 -15.85 -10.51 -6.85
CA ARG A 229 -14.58 -9.83 -6.56
C ARG A 229 -13.93 -9.24 -7.79
N MET A 230 -14.73 -8.53 -8.59
CA MET A 230 -14.26 -7.87 -9.80
C MET A 230 -14.83 -6.46 -9.93
N ALA A 231 -14.11 -5.62 -10.66
CA ALA A 231 -14.60 -4.32 -11.06
C ALA A 231 -14.31 -4.05 -12.54
N ILE A 232 -15.18 -3.26 -13.17
CA ILE A 232 -15.02 -2.84 -14.56
C ILE A 232 -15.14 -1.32 -14.60
N ILE A 233 -14.21 -0.66 -15.28
CA ILE A 233 -14.34 0.76 -15.60
C ILE A 233 -14.60 0.87 -17.10
N ILE A 234 -15.73 1.45 -17.44
CA ILE A 234 -16.14 1.75 -18.81
C ILE A 234 -15.99 3.25 -19.00
N GLU A 235 -15.16 3.66 -19.95
CA GLU A 235 -15.01 5.06 -20.34
C GLU A 235 -15.79 5.30 -21.64
N SER A 236 -16.98 5.88 -21.50
CA SER A 236 -17.88 6.20 -22.61
C SER A 236 -18.81 7.34 -22.20
N LYS A 237 -18.70 8.47 -22.88
CA LYS A 237 -19.57 9.62 -22.59
C LYS A 237 -21.04 9.25 -22.76
N GLU A 238 -21.40 8.56 -23.83
CA GLU A 238 -22.78 8.20 -24.16
C GLU A 238 -23.42 7.32 -23.07
N LEU A 239 -22.73 6.23 -22.67
CA LEU A 239 -23.21 5.33 -21.63
C LEU A 239 -23.32 6.01 -20.27
N VAL A 240 -22.34 6.85 -19.94
CA VAL A 240 -22.33 7.56 -18.67
C VAL A 240 -23.42 8.62 -18.62
N ASP A 241 -23.67 9.34 -19.71
CA ASP A 241 -24.75 10.35 -19.78
C ASP A 241 -26.13 9.66 -19.60
N LEU A 242 -26.37 8.51 -20.22
CA LEU A 242 -27.59 7.73 -20.00
C LEU A 242 -27.74 7.29 -18.54
N MET A 243 -26.67 6.77 -17.94
CA MET A 243 -26.71 6.33 -16.54
C MET A 243 -26.85 7.51 -15.55
N LYS A 244 -26.27 8.67 -15.83
CA LYS A 244 -26.49 9.89 -15.05
C LYS A 244 -27.96 10.37 -15.14
N LEU A 245 -28.56 10.30 -16.32
CA LEU A 245 -30.00 10.58 -16.49
C LEU A 245 -30.84 9.64 -15.64
N THR A 246 -30.57 8.33 -15.69
CA THR A 246 -31.29 7.30 -14.92
C THR A 246 -31.14 7.54 -13.41
N HIS A 247 -29.91 7.82 -12.94
CA HIS A 247 -29.66 8.19 -11.55
C HIS A 247 -30.45 9.43 -11.14
N GLY A 248 -30.45 10.47 -11.96
CA GLY A 248 -31.15 11.72 -11.69
C GLY A 248 -32.67 11.58 -11.64
N LEU A 249 -33.24 10.67 -12.45
CA LEU A 249 -34.68 10.35 -12.39
C LEU A 249 -35.03 9.64 -11.08
N LEU A 250 -34.25 8.61 -10.73
CA LEU A 250 -34.46 7.89 -9.47
C LEU A 250 -34.18 8.78 -8.26
N TRP A 251 -33.13 9.59 -8.32
CA TRP A 251 -32.79 10.55 -7.27
C TRP A 251 -33.98 11.47 -6.94
N ARG A 252 -34.61 12.04 -7.95
CA ARG A 252 -35.79 12.91 -7.76
C ARG A 252 -36.97 12.16 -7.15
N SER A 253 -37.23 10.94 -7.60
CA SER A 253 -38.36 10.14 -7.08
C SER A 253 -38.21 9.71 -5.63
N LEU A 254 -36.95 9.68 -5.09
CA LEU A 254 -36.65 9.32 -3.71
C LEU A 254 -36.61 10.55 -2.77
N GLY A 255 -36.78 11.75 -3.29
CA GLY A 255 -36.70 12.99 -2.51
C GLY A 255 -38.04 13.67 -2.21
N ASN A 256 -39.12 13.02 -2.55
CA ASN A 256 -40.50 13.48 -2.26
C ASN A 256 -41.07 12.76 -1.05
#